data_89febac265f20c5a4a5c9024f424bed7
#
_entry.id   89febac265f20c5a4a5c9024f424bed7
#
_cell.length_a   1.000
_cell.length_b   1.000
_cell.length_c   1.000
_cell.angle_alpha   90.00
_cell.angle_beta   90.00
_cell.angle_gamma   90.00
#
_symmetry.space_group_name_H-M   'P 1'
#
loop_
_entity.id
_entity.type
_entity.pdbx_description
1 polymer ?
#
loop_
_entity_poly.entity_id
_entity_poly.type
_entity_poly.pdbx_seq_one_letter_code
_entity_poly.pdbx_strand_id
1 'polypeptide(L)'
;YSQYALVAAEQAVKDSGVDLEKIDRDMVGVIWGSGIGGLETFYQEVKSYVEGGFIPRYSPFFIPKMIADLAAGHISMKYGFRGPNFCTVSACSSSNHAMIDSLNYIRWGKADMILTGGSEAAINPPGVGGFNSMQALSTRNDDPQHASRPFDKDRDGFVIGEGAGALILEEYEHAKARGAKIYCEVVGGGASADAYHFTAPHPEGKGAMKAMRDAIKDAGIAPEDIDYVNVHGTSTPAGDIPELKAVAGVLGDHVYNVNISSTKSMTGHLLGAAGAVEALACIFALTHGVVPPTINCENRDPETVSYTH
;
A
#
# COMPACT_ATOMS: atom_id res chain seq x y z
N TYR A 1 -8.12 -10.28 -6.20
CA TYR A 1 -7.47 -8.97 -6.20
C TYR A 1 -8.01 -8.06 -7.32
N SER A 2 -8.15 -8.54 -8.56
CA SER A 2 -8.65 -7.73 -9.68
C SER A 2 -10.09 -7.23 -9.49
N GLN A 3 -10.96 -7.99 -8.81
CA GLN A 3 -12.32 -7.55 -8.49
C GLN A 3 -12.32 -6.36 -7.52
N TYR A 4 -11.49 -6.42 -6.48
CA TYR A 4 -11.29 -5.29 -5.56
C TYR A 4 -10.75 -4.07 -6.30
N ALA A 5 -9.76 -4.28 -7.18
CA ALA A 5 -9.19 -3.21 -8.01
C ALA A 5 -10.26 -2.51 -8.86
N LEU A 6 -11.11 -3.27 -9.54
CA LEU A 6 -12.17 -2.71 -10.40
C LEU A 6 -13.21 -1.90 -9.62
N VAL A 7 -13.56 -2.35 -8.41
CA VAL A 7 -14.52 -1.62 -7.54
C VAL A 7 -13.89 -0.33 -7.03
N ALA A 8 -12.66 -0.39 -6.51
CA ALA A 8 -11.95 0.80 -6.03
C ALA A 8 -11.68 1.81 -7.15
N ALA A 9 -11.27 1.34 -8.33
CA ALA A 9 -11.08 2.17 -9.52
C ALA A 9 -12.37 2.87 -9.94
N GLU A 10 -13.50 2.17 -9.92
CA GLU A 10 -14.81 2.76 -10.25
C GLU A 10 -15.18 3.90 -9.29
N GLN A 11 -14.93 3.69 -7.99
CA GLN A 11 -15.17 4.71 -6.98
C GLN A 11 -14.26 5.93 -7.20
N ALA A 12 -12.96 5.72 -7.47
CA ALA A 12 -12.01 6.79 -7.71
C ALA A 12 -12.34 7.59 -8.98
N VAL A 13 -12.70 6.93 -10.08
CA VAL A 13 -13.12 7.60 -11.32
C VAL A 13 -14.38 8.42 -11.08
N LYS A 14 -15.37 7.87 -10.39
CA LYS A 14 -16.60 8.58 -10.07
C LYS A 14 -16.35 9.79 -9.17
N ASP A 15 -15.53 9.63 -8.15
CA ASP A 15 -15.21 10.70 -7.19
C ASP A 15 -14.41 11.84 -7.82
N SER A 16 -13.52 11.52 -8.77
CA SER A 16 -12.72 12.52 -9.50
C SER A 16 -13.55 13.48 -10.35
N GLY A 17 -14.80 13.13 -10.65
CA GLY A 17 -15.68 13.92 -11.51
C GLY A 17 -15.16 14.09 -12.94
N VAL A 18 -14.23 13.25 -13.39
CA VAL A 18 -13.67 13.33 -14.73
C VAL A 18 -14.70 13.00 -15.78
N ASP A 19 -14.81 13.85 -16.80
CA ASP A 19 -15.61 13.59 -17.99
C ASP A 19 -14.77 12.82 -19.02
N LEU A 20 -15.03 11.52 -19.10
CA LEU A 20 -14.27 10.60 -19.96
C LEU A 20 -14.35 10.93 -21.46
N GLU A 21 -15.32 11.73 -21.88
CA GLU A 21 -15.45 12.15 -23.28
C GLU A 21 -14.61 13.41 -23.60
N LYS A 22 -14.07 14.09 -22.58
CA LYS A 22 -13.31 15.32 -22.73
C LYS A 22 -11.81 15.21 -22.47
N ILE A 23 -11.37 14.04 -22.02
CA ILE A 23 -9.95 13.78 -21.74
C ILE A 23 -9.26 13.08 -22.91
N ASP A 24 -7.98 13.32 -23.07
CA ASP A 24 -7.14 12.51 -23.95
C ASP A 24 -6.79 11.20 -23.27
N ARG A 25 -7.44 10.12 -23.65
CA ARG A 25 -7.25 8.79 -23.07
C ARG A 25 -5.86 8.22 -23.33
N ASP A 26 -5.10 8.75 -24.29
CA ASP A 26 -3.71 8.37 -24.53
C ASP A 26 -2.77 8.97 -23.46
N MET A 27 -3.22 10.04 -22.79
CA MET A 27 -2.52 10.68 -21.67
C MET A 27 -3.03 10.22 -20.29
N VAL A 28 -3.91 9.22 -20.24
CA VAL A 28 -4.37 8.62 -18.97
C VAL A 28 -3.81 7.22 -18.80
N GLY A 29 -2.99 7.04 -17.76
CA GLY A 29 -2.37 5.77 -17.42
C GLY A 29 -3.06 5.02 -16.29
N VAL A 30 -2.64 3.75 -16.09
CA VAL A 30 -2.99 2.93 -14.93
C VAL A 30 -1.72 2.27 -14.42
N ILE A 31 -1.28 2.65 -13.22
CA ILE A 31 -0.13 2.03 -12.53
C ILE A 31 -0.64 1.47 -11.21
N TRP A 32 -0.58 0.15 -11.05
CA TRP A 32 -1.27 -0.55 -9.97
C TRP A 32 -0.33 -1.44 -9.18
N GLY A 33 -0.48 -1.48 -7.86
CA GLY A 33 0.31 -2.34 -6.98
C GLY A 33 -0.42 -3.64 -6.62
N SER A 34 0.28 -4.77 -6.69
CA SER A 34 -0.17 -6.04 -6.11
C SER A 34 1.05 -6.87 -5.74
N GLY A 35 1.15 -7.32 -4.50
CA GLY A 35 2.33 -8.05 -4.01
C GLY A 35 2.37 -9.50 -4.45
N ILE A 36 1.21 -10.15 -4.51
CA ILE A 36 1.09 -11.61 -4.76
C ILE A 36 0.28 -11.90 -6.03
N GLY A 37 -0.69 -11.08 -6.37
CA GLY A 37 -1.56 -11.31 -7.52
C GLY A 37 -2.55 -12.45 -7.32
N GLY A 38 -2.77 -13.26 -8.34
CA GLY A 38 -3.82 -14.28 -8.39
C GLY A 38 -3.48 -15.60 -7.70
N LEU A 39 -2.99 -15.58 -6.45
CA LEU A 39 -2.58 -16.78 -5.70
C LEU A 39 -3.69 -17.83 -5.58
N GLU A 40 -4.94 -17.40 -5.36
CA GLU A 40 -6.08 -18.33 -5.31
C GLU A 40 -6.28 -19.05 -6.66
N THR A 41 -6.18 -18.33 -7.77
CA THR A 41 -6.26 -18.94 -9.10
C THR A 41 -5.15 -19.96 -9.31
N PHE A 42 -3.91 -19.62 -8.94
CA PHE A 42 -2.78 -20.54 -9.02
C PHE A 42 -3.04 -21.80 -8.19
N TYR A 43 -3.46 -21.63 -6.94
CA TYR A 43 -3.75 -22.75 -6.05
C TYR A 43 -4.83 -23.68 -6.61
N GLN A 44 -5.94 -23.16 -7.10
CA GLN A 44 -7.05 -23.95 -7.62
C GLN A 44 -6.68 -24.70 -8.91
N GLU A 45 -5.94 -24.08 -9.81
CA GLU A 45 -5.48 -24.72 -11.05
C GLU A 45 -4.46 -25.84 -10.78
N VAL A 46 -3.51 -25.62 -9.84
CA VAL A 46 -2.55 -26.65 -9.44
C VAL A 46 -3.24 -27.80 -8.70
N LYS A 47 -4.18 -27.49 -7.79
CA LYS A 47 -4.99 -28.49 -7.10
C LYS A 47 -5.76 -29.35 -8.10
N SER A 48 -6.45 -28.73 -9.05
CA SER A 48 -7.20 -29.43 -10.10
C SER A 48 -6.31 -30.32 -10.98
N TYR A 49 -5.09 -29.87 -11.30
CA TYR A 49 -4.10 -30.67 -12.03
C TYR A 49 -3.69 -31.92 -11.25
N VAL A 50 -3.39 -31.80 -9.97
CA VAL A 50 -2.98 -32.93 -9.11
C VAL A 50 -4.15 -33.92 -8.92
N GLU A 51 -5.34 -33.43 -8.54
CA GLU A 51 -6.55 -34.25 -8.33
C GLU A 51 -7.03 -34.90 -9.64
N GLY A 52 -6.77 -34.26 -10.80
CA GLY A 52 -7.08 -34.76 -12.12
C GLY A 52 -6.08 -35.82 -12.66
N GLY A 53 -5.18 -36.33 -11.82
CA GLY A 53 -4.21 -37.35 -12.21
C GLY A 53 -3.06 -36.81 -13.05
N PHE A 54 -2.64 -35.58 -12.80
CA PHE A 54 -1.53 -34.91 -13.47
C PHE A 54 -1.75 -34.69 -14.98
N ILE A 55 -3.00 -34.58 -15.41
CA ILE A 55 -3.34 -34.25 -16.79
C ILE A 55 -3.38 -32.70 -16.91
N PRO A 56 -2.54 -32.08 -17.77
CA PRO A 56 -2.43 -30.63 -17.85
C PRO A 56 -3.60 -29.99 -18.59
N ARG A 57 -4.78 -29.98 -17.94
CA ARG A 57 -5.99 -29.33 -18.41
C ARG A 57 -6.23 -28.04 -17.60
N TYR A 58 -5.57 -26.97 -17.99
CA TYR A 58 -5.70 -25.66 -17.35
C TYR A 58 -6.78 -24.81 -18.04
N SER A 59 -7.37 -23.89 -17.25
CA SER A 59 -8.24 -22.86 -17.82
C SER A 59 -7.45 -21.98 -18.80
N PRO A 60 -8.01 -21.60 -19.97
CA PRO A 60 -7.38 -20.61 -20.85
C PRO A 60 -7.21 -19.24 -20.19
N PHE A 61 -7.93 -18.99 -19.09
CA PHE A 61 -7.81 -17.78 -18.28
C PHE A 61 -6.85 -17.93 -17.07
N PHE A 62 -6.17 -19.06 -16.94
CA PHE A 62 -5.28 -19.30 -15.80
C PHE A 62 -4.23 -18.19 -15.68
N ILE A 63 -3.42 -18.01 -16.71
CA ILE A 63 -2.35 -16.99 -16.68
C ILE A 63 -2.92 -15.58 -16.55
N PRO A 64 -3.92 -15.15 -17.36
CA PRO A 64 -4.54 -13.83 -17.19
C PRO A 64 -5.12 -13.54 -15.81
N LYS A 65 -5.64 -14.54 -15.10
CA LYS A 65 -6.17 -14.36 -13.74
C LYS A 65 -5.10 -14.37 -12.65
N MET A 66 -3.91 -14.93 -12.95
CA MET A 66 -2.84 -15.13 -11.99
C MET A 66 -1.89 -13.92 -11.93
N ILE A 67 -1.47 -13.40 -13.08
CA ILE A 67 -0.45 -12.35 -13.15
C ILE A 67 -0.94 -11.01 -12.60
N ALA A 68 -0.08 -10.37 -11.79
CA ALA A 68 -0.45 -9.19 -11.01
C ALA A 68 -0.85 -7.97 -11.85
N ASP A 69 -0.32 -7.82 -13.06
CA ASP A 69 -0.56 -6.66 -13.93
C ASP A 69 -1.96 -6.60 -14.53
N LEU A 70 -2.71 -7.71 -14.53
CA LEU A 70 -4.06 -7.74 -15.09
C LEU A 70 -5.07 -6.87 -14.34
N ALA A 71 -4.81 -6.48 -13.09
CA ALA A 71 -5.61 -5.46 -12.43
C ALA A 71 -5.55 -4.13 -13.20
N ALA A 72 -4.32 -3.67 -13.55
CA ALA A 72 -4.11 -2.49 -14.37
C ALA A 72 -4.71 -2.67 -15.78
N GLY A 73 -4.51 -3.83 -16.40
CA GLY A 73 -5.06 -4.16 -17.71
C GLY A 73 -6.61 -4.12 -17.75
N HIS A 74 -7.27 -4.69 -16.76
CA HIS A 74 -8.73 -4.67 -16.65
C HIS A 74 -9.28 -3.25 -16.47
N ILE A 75 -8.65 -2.44 -15.65
CA ILE A 75 -9.04 -1.04 -15.46
C ILE A 75 -8.87 -0.27 -16.76
N SER A 76 -7.72 -0.41 -17.42
CA SER A 76 -7.45 0.21 -18.73
C SER A 76 -8.51 -0.16 -19.77
N MET A 77 -8.84 -1.44 -19.91
CA MET A 77 -9.88 -1.90 -20.83
C MET A 77 -11.26 -1.32 -20.49
N LYS A 78 -11.61 -1.25 -19.20
CA LYS A 78 -12.92 -0.73 -18.76
C LYS A 78 -13.13 0.72 -19.14
N TYR A 79 -12.09 1.55 -19.03
CA TYR A 79 -12.19 3.00 -19.24
C TYR A 79 -11.58 3.47 -20.57
N GLY A 80 -10.93 2.59 -21.32
CA GLY A 80 -10.23 2.93 -22.55
C GLY A 80 -8.99 3.79 -22.33
N PHE A 81 -8.34 3.69 -21.17
CA PHE A 81 -7.10 4.41 -20.86
C PHE A 81 -5.93 3.76 -21.59
N ARG A 82 -5.16 4.53 -22.35
CA ARG A 82 -4.09 4.04 -23.24
C ARG A 82 -2.71 4.62 -22.94
N GLY A 83 -2.58 5.38 -21.86
CA GLY A 83 -1.29 5.83 -21.34
C GLY A 83 -0.49 4.69 -20.69
N PRO A 84 0.53 5.00 -19.88
CA PRO A 84 1.35 3.98 -19.21
C PRO A 84 0.49 2.98 -18.45
N ASN A 85 0.75 1.66 -18.64
CA ASN A 85 -0.03 0.60 -18.00
C ASN A 85 0.91 -0.52 -17.55
N PHE A 86 1.06 -0.70 -16.24
CA PHE A 86 1.86 -1.77 -15.64
C PHE A 86 1.54 -1.96 -14.15
N CYS A 87 2.05 -3.07 -13.59
CA CYS A 87 1.96 -3.35 -12.17
C CYS A 87 3.32 -3.22 -11.50
N THR A 88 3.36 -2.62 -10.31
CA THR A 88 4.50 -2.66 -9.41
C THR A 88 4.35 -3.85 -8.46
N VAL A 89 5.43 -4.63 -8.32
CA VAL A 89 5.49 -5.80 -7.44
C VAL A 89 6.70 -5.63 -6.52
N SER A 90 6.46 -5.17 -5.31
CA SER A 90 7.46 -4.93 -4.27
C SER A 90 6.90 -5.24 -2.87
N ALA A 91 6.25 -6.41 -2.76
CA ALA A 91 5.63 -6.90 -1.54
C ALA A 91 4.68 -5.83 -0.93
N CYS A 92 4.83 -5.53 0.37
CA CYS A 92 3.97 -4.59 1.09
C CYS A 92 4.09 -3.13 0.59
N SER A 93 5.14 -2.79 -0.17
CA SER A 93 5.37 -1.46 -0.75
C SER A 93 4.81 -1.30 -2.16
N SER A 94 4.14 -2.32 -2.72
CA SER A 94 3.71 -2.32 -4.12
C SER A 94 2.88 -1.09 -4.49
N SER A 95 1.85 -0.76 -3.72
CA SER A 95 1.03 0.43 -4.00
C SER A 95 1.74 1.75 -3.74
N ASN A 96 2.69 1.82 -2.80
CA ASN A 96 3.53 3.01 -2.62
C ASN A 96 4.39 3.26 -3.86
N HIS A 97 5.02 2.22 -4.40
CA HIS A 97 5.79 2.33 -5.64
C HIS A 97 4.90 2.69 -6.83
N ALA A 98 3.67 2.15 -6.91
CA ALA A 98 2.71 2.54 -7.94
C ALA A 98 2.43 4.06 -7.90
N MET A 99 2.24 4.63 -6.71
CA MET A 99 2.02 6.06 -6.52
C MET A 99 3.26 6.89 -6.86
N ILE A 100 4.45 6.46 -6.46
CA ILE A 100 5.72 7.13 -6.78
C ILE A 100 5.97 7.13 -8.29
N ASP A 101 5.78 5.99 -8.96
CA ASP A 101 5.91 5.90 -10.41
C ASP A 101 4.88 6.78 -11.11
N SER A 102 3.63 6.80 -10.63
CA SER A 102 2.58 7.67 -11.17
C SER A 102 2.97 9.15 -11.07
N LEU A 103 3.47 9.59 -9.92
CA LEU A 103 3.99 10.94 -9.73
C LEU A 103 5.09 11.26 -10.74
N ASN A 104 6.04 10.34 -10.92
CA ASN A 104 7.17 10.54 -11.84
C ASN A 104 6.72 10.59 -13.30
N TYR A 105 5.81 9.71 -13.73
CA TYR A 105 5.29 9.76 -15.11
C TYR A 105 4.55 11.06 -15.42
N ILE A 106 3.80 11.61 -14.46
CA ILE A 106 3.14 12.90 -14.59
C ILE A 106 4.19 14.02 -14.63
N ARG A 107 5.16 14.04 -13.74
CA ARG A 107 6.27 15.01 -13.73
C ARG A 107 7.09 15.01 -15.03
N TRP A 108 7.22 13.85 -15.67
CA TRP A 108 7.93 13.72 -16.96
C TRP A 108 7.04 14.10 -18.16
N GLY A 109 5.79 14.49 -17.95
CA GLY A 109 4.84 14.81 -19.02
C GLY A 109 4.49 13.60 -19.90
N LYS A 110 4.50 12.38 -19.32
CA LYS A 110 4.15 11.13 -20.00
C LYS A 110 2.70 10.73 -19.78
N ALA A 111 2.04 11.38 -18.86
CA ALA A 111 0.61 11.26 -18.58
C ALA A 111 0.12 12.56 -17.93
N ASP A 112 -1.09 12.99 -18.23
CA ASP A 112 -1.78 14.08 -17.53
C ASP A 112 -2.49 13.54 -16.29
N MET A 113 -2.90 12.26 -16.33
CA MET A 113 -3.63 11.61 -15.27
C MET A 113 -3.23 10.13 -15.15
N ILE A 114 -3.14 9.63 -13.95
CA ILE A 114 -2.90 8.19 -13.70
C ILE A 114 -3.84 7.71 -12.60
N LEU A 115 -4.62 6.66 -12.92
CA LEU A 115 -5.31 5.90 -11.90
C LEU A 115 -4.31 4.93 -11.27
N THR A 116 -4.06 5.11 -9.99
CA THR A 116 -3.06 4.37 -9.22
C THR A 116 -3.65 3.82 -7.93
N GLY A 117 -2.91 2.95 -7.29
CA GLY A 117 -3.32 2.32 -6.04
C GLY A 117 -2.81 0.90 -5.92
N GLY A 118 -3.58 0.05 -5.27
CA GLY A 118 -3.21 -1.36 -5.16
C GLY A 118 -4.35 -2.23 -4.65
N SER A 119 -4.24 -3.53 -4.91
CA SER A 119 -5.22 -4.54 -4.46
C SER A 119 -4.54 -5.84 -4.10
N GLU A 120 -5.08 -6.53 -3.09
CA GLU A 120 -4.61 -7.84 -2.68
C GLU A 120 -5.76 -8.74 -2.22
N ALA A 121 -5.64 -10.05 -2.47
CA ALA A 121 -6.60 -11.09 -2.05
C ALA A 121 -5.83 -12.38 -1.73
N ALA A 122 -5.14 -12.40 -0.59
CA ALA A 122 -4.24 -13.48 -0.20
C ALA A 122 -4.75 -14.33 0.98
N ILE A 123 -6.00 -14.14 1.43
CA ILE A 123 -6.61 -14.95 2.50
C ILE A 123 -7.12 -16.25 1.89
N ASN A 124 -6.18 -17.16 1.64
CA ASN A 124 -6.42 -18.50 1.11
C ASN A 124 -5.40 -19.46 1.71
N PRO A 125 -5.57 -20.79 1.56
CA PRO A 125 -4.70 -21.78 2.20
C PRO A 125 -3.20 -21.55 1.95
N PRO A 126 -2.70 -21.33 0.72
CA PRO A 126 -1.28 -21.06 0.52
C PRO A 126 -0.82 -19.69 1.07
N GLY A 127 -1.64 -18.66 1.02
CA GLY A 127 -1.31 -17.33 1.57
C GLY A 127 -1.18 -17.38 3.08
N VAL A 128 -2.22 -17.85 3.77
CA VAL A 128 -2.20 -18.01 5.24
C VAL A 128 -1.13 -18.99 5.66
N GLY A 129 -1.04 -20.17 5.02
CA GLY A 129 -0.05 -21.19 5.34
C GLY A 129 1.38 -20.72 5.12
N GLY A 130 1.64 -19.97 4.05
CA GLY A 130 2.96 -19.41 3.75
C GLY A 130 3.44 -18.42 4.82
N PHE A 131 2.61 -17.44 5.16
CA PHE A 131 2.95 -16.47 6.22
C PHE A 131 3.01 -17.10 7.62
N ASN A 132 2.15 -18.09 7.89
CA ASN A 132 2.23 -18.85 9.14
C ASN A 132 3.54 -19.64 9.27
N SER A 133 4.02 -20.24 8.18
CA SER A 133 5.30 -20.95 8.17
C SER A 133 6.51 -20.02 8.43
N MET A 134 6.37 -18.74 8.13
CA MET A 134 7.34 -17.71 8.46
C MET A 134 7.21 -17.18 9.90
N GLN A 135 6.24 -17.67 10.67
CA GLN A 135 5.89 -17.15 12.01
C GLN A 135 5.60 -15.64 12.01
N ALA A 136 5.00 -15.16 10.92
CA ALA A 136 4.73 -13.74 10.72
C ALA A 136 3.33 -13.32 11.15
N LEU A 137 2.39 -14.28 11.27
CA LEU A 137 1.00 -14.03 11.64
C LEU A 137 0.79 -14.08 13.14
N SER A 138 -0.12 -13.23 13.63
CA SER A 138 -0.66 -13.35 14.98
C SER A 138 -1.36 -14.70 15.16
N THR A 139 -1.15 -15.30 16.32
CA THR A 139 -1.81 -16.58 16.73
C THR A 139 -2.93 -16.35 17.73
N ARG A 140 -3.32 -15.09 17.99
CA ARG A 140 -4.37 -14.71 18.96
C ARG A 140 -5.77 -14.98 18.41
N ASN A 141 -6.08 -16.26 18.22
CA ASN A 141 -7.37 -16.70 17.68
C ASN A 141 -8.51 -16.73 18.72
N ASP A 142 -8.16 -16.69 20.00
CA ASP A 142 -9.08 -16.58 21.14
C ASP A 142 -9.61 -15.15 21.33
N ASP A 143 -8.88 -14.14 20.82
CA ASP A 143 -9.26 -12.74 20.89
C ASP A 143 -8.90 -12.00 19.58
N PRO A 144 -9.57 -12.32 18.47
CA PRO A 144 -9.19 -11.83 17.13
C PRO A 144 -9.39 -10.33 16.96
N GLN A 145 -10.26 -9.70 17.75
CA GLN A 145 -10.49 -8.24 17.68
C GLN A 145 -9.29 -7.44 18.20
N HIS A 146 -8.47 -8.02 19.08
CA HIS A 146 -7.26 -7.42 19.63
C HIS A 146 -5.98 -8.07 19.08
N ALA A 147 -6.05 -8.85 17.99
CA ALA A 147 -4.89 -9.51 17.43
C ALA A 147 -3.91 -8.56 16.74
N SER A 148 -4.42 -7.61 15.95
CA SER A 148 -3.58 -6.55 15.39
C SER A 148 -3.38 -5.44 16.42
N ARG A 149 -2.17 -5.37 16.98
CA ARG A 149 -1.81 -4.49 18.10
C ARG A 149 -0.42 -3.86 17.93
N PRO A 150 -0.23 -3.01 16.89
CA PRO A 150 1.06 -2.37 16.65
C PRO A 150 1.57 -1.65 17.88
N PHE A 151 2.89 -1.76 18.13
CA PHE A 151 3.61 -1.11 19.25
C PHE A 151 3.25 -1.62 20.65
N ASP A 152 2.31 -2.55 20.77
CA ASP A 152 2.00 -3.20 22.04
C ASP A 152 3.10 -4.21 22.39
N LYS A 153 3.40 -4.35 23.68
CA LYS A 153 4.41 -5.30 24.17
C LYS A 153 4.06 -6.75 23.87
N ASP A 154 2.76 -7.06 23.85
CA ASP A 154 2.26 -8.42 23.68
C ASP A 154 1.87 -8.71 22.21
N ARG A 155 2.36 -7.93 21.25
CA ARG A 155 2.19 -8.17 19.81
C ARG A 155 2.94 -9.44 19.40
N ASP A 156 2.34 -10.24 18.54
CA ASP A 156 2.84 -11.57 18.16
C ASP A 156 2.87 -11.82 16.65
N GLY A 157 2.50 -10.83 15.83
CA GLY A 157 2.45 -10.95 14.38
C GLY A 157 1.35 -10.11 13.75
N PHE A 158 1.28 -10.07 12.44
CA PHE A 158 0.27 -9.31 11.74
C PHE A 158 -1.01 -10.12 11.48
N VAL A 159 -2.10 -9.42 11.22
CA VAL A 159 -3.36 -9.98 10.72
C VAL A 159 -3.47 -9.67 9.24
N ILE A 160 -3.69 -10.68 8.40
CA ILE A 160 -3.86 -10.46 6.95
C ILE A 160 -5.19 -9.74 6.69
N GLY A 161 -5.13 -8.68 5.88
CA GLY A 161 -6.29 -8.02 5.30
C GLY A 161 -6.37 -8.24 3.79
N GLU A 162 -7.55 -8.07 3.21
CA GLU A 162 -7.80 -8.06 1.77
C GLU A 162 -8.54 -6.79 1.38
N GLY A 163 -8.34 -6.35 0.15
CA GLY A 163 -9.04 -5.18 -0.38
C GLY A 163 -8.26 -4.42 -1.43
N ALA A 164 -8.65 -3.16 -1.62
CA ALA A 164 -8.01 -2.24 -2.53
C ALA A 164 -8.16 -0.79 -2.07
N GLY A 165 -7.20 0.04 -2.45
CA GLY A 165 -7.30 1.49 -2.45
C GLY A 165 -6.98 2.03 -3.83
N ALA A 166 -7.67 3.08 -4.27
CA ALA A 166 -7.47 3.71 -5.56
C ALA A 166 -7.47 5.23 -5.44
N LEU A 167 -6.58 5.86 -6.19
CA LEU A 167 -6.45 7.30 -6.29
C LEU A 167 -6.33 7.70 -7.78
N ILE A 168 -6.78 8.89 -8.10
CA ILE A 168 -6.44 9.56 -9.34
C ILE A 168 -5.38 10.62 -9.01
N LEU A 169 -4.16 10.40 -9.51
CA LEU A 169 -3.14 11.42 -9.56
C LEU A 169 -3.27 12.16 -10.88
N GLU A 170 -3.21 13.48 -10.83
CA GLU A 170 -3.43 14.33 -11.99
C GLU A 170 -2.48 15.53 -11.96
N GLU A 171 -2.02 15.96 -13.11
CA GLU A 171 -1.22 17.17 -13.23
C GLU A 171 -2.02 18.36 -12.70
N TYR A 172 -1.39 19.21 -11.91
CA TYR A 172 -2.08 20.24 -11.12
C TYR A 172 -2.86 21.25 -11.98
N GLU A 173 -2.26 21.79 -13.04
CA GLU A 173 -2.95 22.76 -13.90
C GLU A 173 -4.03 22.08 -14.77
N HIS A 174 -3.84 20.82 -15.15
CA HIS A 174 -4.87 20.02 -15.82
C HIS A 174 -6.09 19.83 -14.90
N ALA A 175 -5.88 19.46 -13.65
CA ALA A 175 -6.95 19.30 -12.64
C ALA A 175 -7.70 20.63 -12.40
N LYS A 176 -6.99 21.74 -12.26
CA LYS A 176 -7.57 23.07 -12.10
C LYS A 176 -8.38 23.51 -13.31
N ALA A 177 -7.86 23.30 -14.52
CA ALA A 177 -8.52 23.70 -15.76
C ALA A 177 -9.89 23.03 -15.96
N ARG A 178 -10.05 21.80 -15.50
CA ARG A 178 -11.36 21.09 -15.53
C ARG A 178 -12.23 21.31 -14.29
N GLY A 179 -11.75 22.09 -13.28
CA GLY A 179 -12.47 22.36 -12.05
C GLY A 179 -12.55 21.14 -11.12
N ALA A 180 -11.53 20.29 -11.10
CA ALA A 180 -11.47 19.12 -10.24
C ALA A 180 -11.46 19.50 -8.76
N LYS A 181 -12.05 18.66 -7.92
CA LYS A 181 -11.83 18.71 -6.48
C LYS A 181 -10.45 18.13 -6.17
N ILE A 182 -9.53 18.97 -5.72
CA ILE A 182 -8.19 18.57 -5.31
C ILE A 182 -8.21 18.34 -3.80
N TYR A 183 -7.85 17.15 -3.34
CA TYR A 183 -7.77 16.81 -1.93
C TYR A 183 -6.44 17.24 -1.31
N CYS A 184 -5.35 16.96 -2.02
CA CYS A 184 -3.99 17.33 -1.61
C CYS A 184 -3.05 17.23 -2.82
N GLU A 185 -1.80 17.61 -2.64
CA GLU A 185 -0.71 17.40 -3.60
C GLU A 185 0.18 16.25 -3.15
N VAL A 186 0.62 15.40 -4.09
CA VAL A 186 1.67 14.42 -3.87
C VAL A 186 2.99 15.07 -4.31
N VAL A 187 3.84 15.41 -3.36
CA VAL A 187 5.00 16.26 -3.61
C VAL A 187 6.33 15.53 -3.61
N GLY A 188 6.40 14.28 -3.17
CA GLY A 188 7.65 13.52 -3.21
C GLY A 188 7.47 12.04 -2.93
N GLY A 189 8.48 11.27 -3.30
CA GLY A 189 8.56 9.85 -3.05
C GLY A 189 10.00 9.39 -2.78
N GLY A 190 10.14 8.32 -2.02
CA GLY A 190 11.44 7.73 -1.71
C GLY A 190 11.36 6.21 -1.70
N ALA A 191 12.38 5.57 -2.25
CA ALA A 191 12.51 4.12 -2.28
C ALA A 191 13.92 3.69 -1.92
N SER A 192 14.03 2.55 -1.25
CA SER A 192 15.32 1.99 -0.84
C SER A 192 15.23 0.48 -0.63
N ALA A 193 16.37 -0.14 -0.39
CA ALA A 193 16.46 -1.53 0.05
C ALA A 193 17.36 -1.62 1.28
N ASP A 194 16.98 -2.48 2.23
CA ASP A 194 17.83 -2.75 3.41
C ASP A 194 19.12 -3.50 3.06
N ALA A 195 19.10 -4.32 2.02
CA ALA A 195 20.21 -5.22 1.64
C ALA A 195 20.74 -6.03 2.86
N TYR A 196 19.83 -6.50 3.71
CA TYR A 196 20.15 -7.10 4.99
C TYR A 196 19.64 -8.55 5.10
N HIS A 197 18.34 -8.78 4.98
CA HIS A 197 17.70 -10.07 5.13
C HIS A 197 16.47 -10.20 4.22
N PHE A 198 16.02 -11.43 3.91
CA PHE A 198 14.87 -11.66 3.01
C PHE A 198 13.56 -11.08 3.57
N THR A 199 13.34 -11.12 4.88
CA THR A 199 12.07 -10.77 5.51
C THR A 199 12.20 -9.83 6.70
N ALA A 200 13.33 -9.87 7.43
CA ALA A 200 13.56 -9.00 8.57
C ALA A 200 14.12 -7.65 8.13
N PRO A 201 13.58 -6.52 8.66
CA PRO A 201 14.15 -5.21 8.41
C PRO A 201 15.53 -5.09 9.10
N HIS A 202 16.31 -4.11 8.63
CA HIS A 202 17.56 -3.77 9.30
C HIS A 202 17.27 -3.30 10.73
N PRO A 203 17.95 -3.82 11.77
CA PRO A 203 17.64 -3.51 13.19
C PRO A 203 17.67 -2.03 13.56
N GLU A 204 18.44 -1.24 12.82
CA GLU A 204 18.53 0.22 12.97
C GLU A 204 17.62 0.98 11.98
N GLY A 205 16.77 0.29 11.21
CA GLY A 205 15.86 0.91 10.25
C GLY A 205 16.53 1.69 9.11
N LYS A 206 17.75 1.33 8.71
CA LYS A 206 18.56 2.11 7.74
C LYS A 206 17.86 2.32 6.40
N GLY A 207 17.21 1.29 5.85
CA GLY A 207 16.48 1.41 4.60
C GLY A 207 15.27 2.32 4.75
N ALA A 208 14.47 2.15 5.80
CA ALA A 208 13.33 3.01 6.08
C ALA A 208 13.76 4.49 6.26
N MET A 209 14.85 4.74 7.01
CA MET A 209 15.44 6.11 7.13
C MET A 209 15.80 6.68 5.75
N LYS A 210 16.44 5.87 4.91
CA LYS A 210 16.83 6.34 3.57
C LYS A 210 15.60 6.68 2.72
N ALA A 211 14.59 5.83 2.69
CA ALA A 211 13.36 6.07 1.94
C ALA A 211 12.67 7.35 2.39
N MET A 212 12.54 7.58 3.70
CA MET A 212 11.94 8.81 4.25
C MET A 212 12.78 10.06 3.91
N ARG A 213 14.10 10.01 4.05
CA ARG A 213 14.98 11.14 3.69
C ARG A 213 14.92 11.46 2.20
N ASP A 214 14.87 10.43 1.35
CA ASP A 214 14.75 10.61 -0.09
C ASP A 214 13.37 11.24 -0.45
N ALA A 215 12.29 10.82 0.22
CA ALA A 215 10.96 11.40 0.03
C ALA A 215 10.90 12.87 0.45
N ILE A 216 11.43 13.22 1.62
CA ILE A 216 11.53 14.60 2.12
C ILE A 216 12.37 15.47 1.17
N LYS A 217 13.49 14.93 0.72
CA LYS A 217 14.37 15.63 -0.26
C LYS A 217 13.68 15.82 -1.60
N ASP A 218 12.98 14.81 -2.12
CA ASP A 218 12.25 14.88 -3.39
C ASP A 218 11.08 15.88 -3.31
N ALA A 219 10.44 15.96 -2.16
CA ALA A 219 9.41 16.96 -1.88
C ALA A 219 9.94 18.40 -1.72
N GLY A 220 11.24 18.56 -1.46
CA GLY A 220 11.84 19.88 -1.23
C GLY A 220 11.41 20.54 0.08
N ILE A 221 11.04 19.76 1.08
CA ILE A 221 10.61 20.22 2.41
C ILE A 221 11.64 19.87 3.49
N ALA A 222 11.45 20.37 4.71
CA ALA A 222 12.24 20.01 5.87
C ALA A 222 11.55 18.94 6.73
N PRO A 223 12.28 18.17 7.54
CA PRO A 223 11.67 17.24 8.50
C PRO A 223 10.65 17.90 9.43
N GLU A 224 10.83 19.17 9.75
CA GLU A 224 9.98 19.98 10.60
C GLU A 224 8.61 20.31 9.98
N ASP A 225 8.46 20.11 8.66
CA ASP A 225 7.20 20.30 7.94
C ASP A 225 6.29 19.06 8.00
N ILE A 226 6.73 17.97 8.65
CA ILE A 226 5.96 16.74 8.80
C ILE A 226 5.07 16.81 10.05
N ASP A 227 3.77 16.69 9.88
CA ASP A 227 2.77 16.69 10.96
C ASP A 227 2.27 15.29 11.31
N TYR A 228 2.28 14.35 10.34
CA TYR A 228 1.76 13.01 10.51
C TYR A 228 2.57 11.97 9.74
N VAL A 229 2.82 10.84 10.38
CA VAL A 229 3.40 9.64 9.77
C VAL A 229 2.45 8.46 9.97
N ASN A 230 1.87 7.96 8.87
CA ASN A 230 1.17 6.69 8.88
C ASN A 230 2.22 5.61 8.62
N VAL A 231 2.56 4.87 9.66
CA VAL A 231 3.67 3.91 9.63
C VAL A 231 3.25 2.53 9.11
N HIS A 232 4.23 1.73 8.73
CA HIS A 232 4.00 0.33 8.39
C HIS A 232 3.39 -0.44 9.56
N GLY A 233 4.00 -0.37 10.75
CA GLY A 233 3.41 -0.78 12.03
C GLY A 233 2.55 -2.04 11.94
N THR A 234 3.17 -3.19 11.62
CA THR A 234 2.45 -4.44 11.30
C THR A 234 2.05 -5.26 12.51
N SER A 235 2.35 -4.81 13.74
CA SER A 235 2.16 -5.62 14.95
C SER A 235 3.13 -6.82 15.03
N THR A 236 4.31 -6.68 14.42
CA THR A 236 5.34 -7.74 14.47
C THR A 236 6.45 -7.38 15.45
N PRO A 237 6.95 -8.38 16.21
CA PRO A 237 8.08 -8.13 17.13
C PRO A 237 9.32 -7.59 16.43
N ALA A 238 9.58 -8.01 15.18
CA ALA A 238 10.77 -7.63 14.44
C ALA A 238 10.65 -6.30 13.69
N GLY A 239 9.42 -5.83 13.38
CA GLY A 239 9.19 -4.70 12.47
C GLY A 239 8.98 -3.37 13.16
N ASP A 240 8.17 -3.34 14.19
CA ASP A 240 7.64 -2.10 14.76
C ASP A 240 8.71 -1.21 15.40
N ILE A 241 9.66 -1.79 16.14
CA ILE A 241 10.74 -1.03 16.83
C ILE A 241 11.73 -0.42 15.83
N PRO A 242 12.31 -1.17 14.86
CA PRO A 242 13.21 -0.59 13.86
C PRO A 242 12.58 0.55 13.06
N GLU A 243 11.27 0.46 12.76
CA GLU A 243 10.56 1.52 12.05
C GLU A 243 10.47 2.80 12.86
N LEU A 244 10.09 2.74 14.14
CA LEU A 244 10.05 3.92 15.01
C LEU A 244 11.44 4.53 15.23
N LYS A 245 12.48 3.71 15.34
CA LYS A 245 13.88 4.19 15.37
C LYS A 245 14.22 4.93 14.07
N ALA A 246 13.74 4.43 12.93
CA ALA A 246 13.95 5.09 11.66
C ALA A 246 13.24 6.44 11.58
N VAL A 247 11.98 6.53 12.00
CA VAL A 247 11.22 7.79 12.05
C VAL A 247 11.94 8.81 12.94
N ALA A 248 12.34 8.41 14.16
CA ALA A 248 13.09 9.27 15.08
C ALA A 248 14.43 9.70 14.49
N GLY A 249 15.14 8.81 13.83
CA GLY A 249 16.44 9.10 13.17
C GLY A 249 16.33 10.06 11.97
N VAL A 250 15.14 10.23 11.41
CA VAL A 250 14.86 11.19 10.32
C VAL A 250 14.39 12.52 10.87
N LEU A 251 13.45 12.49 11.82
CA LEU A 251 12.79 13.70 12.34
C LEU A 251 13.56 14.37 13.49
N GLY A 252 14.54 13.67 14.09
CA GLY A 252 15.27 14.21 15.25
C GLY A 252 14.32 14.59 16.39
N ASP A 253 14.55 15.72 17.04
CA ASP A 253 13.71 16.20 18.14
C ASP A 253 12.28 16.58 17.69
N HIS A 254 12.06 16.79 16.40
CA HIS A 254 10.72 17.08 15.86
C HIS A 254 9.76 15.90 16.00
N VAL A 255 10.26 14.67 16.13
CA VAL A 255 9.43 13.46 16.32
C VAL A 255 8.43 13.59 17.48
N TYR A 256 8.75 14.38 18.50
CA TYR A 256 7.84 14.64 19.65
C TYR A 256 6.67 15.57 19.32
N ASN A 257 6.69 16.23 18.16
CA ASN A 257 5.65 17.13 17.67
C ASN A 257 4.82 16.52 16.54
N VAL A 258 5.12 15.27 16.13
CA VAL A 258 4.51 14.58 14.99
C VAL A 258 3.57 13.48 15.47
N ASN A 259 2.38 13.41 14.89
CA ASN A 259 1.49 12.29 15.13
C ASN A 259 1.99 11.05 14.38
N ILE A 260 2.06 9.91 15.05
CA ILE A 260 2.49 8.64 14.46
C ILE A 260 1.42 7.59 14.78
N SER A 261 0.87 6.94 13.76
CA SER A 261 -0.09 5.87 13.98
C SER A 261 0.00 4.77 12.91
N SER A 262 -0.43 3.57 13.27
CA SER A 262 -0.65 2.45 12.36
C SER A 262 -2.13 2.16 12.19
N THR A 263 -2.65 2.41 11.00
CA THR A 263 -4.02 2.05 10.63
C THR A 263 -4.21 0.54 10.48
N LYS A 264 -3.12 -0.24 10.39
CA LYS A 264 -3.19 -1.71 10.38
C LYS A 264 -3.75 -2.30 11.68
N SER A 265 -3.78 -1.53 12.76
CA SER A 265 -4.51 -1.90 13.97
C SER A 265 -6.01 -2.13 13.71
N MET A 266 -6.59 -1.43 12.72
CA MET A 266 -8.00 -1.48 12.34
C MET A 266 -8.26 -2.30 11.07
N THR A 267 -7.37 -2.21 10.08
CA THR A 267 -7.57 -2.81 8.76
C THR A 267 -6.89 -4.17 8.60
N GLY A 268 -5.97 -4.52 9.50
CA GLY A 268 -4.99 -5.56 9.23
C GLY A 268 -3.99 -5.14 8.13
N HIS A 269 -3.17 -6.07 7.70
CA HIS A 269 -2.14 -5.83 6.70
C HIS A 269 -2.60 -6.29 5.31
N LEU A 270 -2.95 -5.35 4.44
CA LEU A 270 -3.44 -5.64 3.08
C LEU A 270 -2.31 -5.92 2.08
N LEU A 271 -1.11 -6.24 2.54
CA LEU A 271 0.05 -6.57 1.70
C LEU A 271 0.29 -5.51 0.62
N GLY A 272 0.22 -5.88 -0.67
CA GLY A 272 0.46 -4.95 -1.77
C GLY A 272 -0.55 -3.80 -1.88
N ALA A 273 -1.71 -3.90 -1.26
CA ALA A 273 -2.71 -2.83 -1.20
C ALA A 273 -2.55 -1.88 0.00
N ALA A 274 -1.69 -2.24 0.98
CA ALA A 274 -1.60 -1.52 2.25
C ALA A 274 -1.30 -0.02 2.06
N GLY A 275 -0.28 0.33 1.28
CA GLY A 275 0.10 1.72 1.08
C GLY A 275 -0.97 2.58 0.42
N ALA A 276 -1.82 2.00 -0.46
CA ALA A 276 -2.93 2.74 -1.06
C ALA A 276 -4.02 3.06 -0.03
N VAL A 277 -4.34 2.12 0.86
CA VAL A 277 -5.31 2.34 1.94
C VAL A 277 -4.76 3.34 2.96
N GLU A 278 -3.47 3.27 3.26
CA GLU A 278 -2.78 4.21 4.15
C GLU A 278 -2.69 5.63 3.56
N ALA A 279 -2.47 5.74 2.24
CA ALA A 279 -2.55 7.03 1.56
C ALA A 279 -3.94 7.66 1.66
N LEU A 280 -5.02 6.86 1.51
CA LEU A 280 -6.39 7.33 1.74
C LEU A 280 -6.58 7.82 3.19
N ALA A 281 -6.03 7.11 4.17
CA ALA A 281 -6.09 7.53 5.58
C ALA A 281 -5.35 8.86 5.79
N CYS A 282 -4.19 9.07 5.17
CA CYS A 282 -3.47 10.34 5.19
C CYS A 282 -4.28 11.47 4.53
N ILE A 283 -4.90 11.21 3.37
CA ILE A 283 -5.76 12.19 2.68
C ILE A 283 -6.94 12.58 3.57
N PHE A 284 -7.58 11.61 4.24
CA PHE A 284 -8.67 11.90 5.17
C PHE A 284 -8.19 12.67 6.40
N ALA A 285 -7.00 12.38 6.91
CA ALA A 285 -6.41 13.17 8.00
C ALA A 285 -6.22 14.63 7.59
N LEU A 286 -5.66 14.89 6.41
CA LEU A 286 -5.51 16.24 5.86
C LEU A 286 -6.84 16.97 5.67
N THR A 287 -7.84 16.29 5.10
CA THR A 287 -9.11 16.93 4.73
C THR A 287 -10.07 17.12 5.89
N HIS A 288 -9.97 16.30 6.95
CA HIS A 288 -10.87 16.35 8.11
C HIS A 288 -10.18 16.88 9.37
N GLY A 289 -8.86 17.05 9.37
CA GLY A 289 -8.10 17.50 10.55
C GLY A 289 -8.08 16.47 11.68
N VAL A 290 -8.22 15.18 11.38
CA VAL A 290 -8.28 14.08 12.36
C VAL A 290 -7.35 12.98 11.94
N VAL A 291 -6.37 12.66 12.78
CA VAL A 291 -5.45 11.55 12.58
C VAL A 291 -6.08 10.25 13.09
N PRO A 292 -6.10 9.16 12.27
CA PRO A 292 -6.61 7.88 12.75
C PRO A 292 -5.69 7.31 13.83
N PRO A 293 -6.25 6.76 14.94
CA PRO A 293 -5.44 6.22 16.02
C PRO A 293 -4.83 4.85 15.70
N THR A 294 -3.81 4.46 16.47
CA THR A 294 -3.47 3.05 16.66
C THR A 294 -4.34 2.50 17.76
N ILE A 295 -5.22 1.54 17.45
CA ILE A 295 -6.03 0.84 18.46
C ILE A 295 -5.30 -0.40 19.00
N ASN A 296 -5.80 -0.98 20.09
CA ASN A 296 -5.28 -2.20 20.73
C ASN A 296 -3.86 -2.10 21.33
N CYS A 297 -3.27 -0.91 21.40
CA CYS A 297 -2.00 -0.69 22.09
C CYS A 297 -2.26 -0.34 23.57
N GLU A 298 -2.58 -1.35 24.37
CA GLU A 298 -2.94 -1.19 25.78
C GLU A 298 -1.71 -1.20 26.70
N ASN A 299 -0.75 -2.06 26.37
CA ASN A 299 0.51 -2.22 27.09
C ASN A 299 1.66 -1.83 26.15
N ARG A 300 1.94 -0.52 26.09
CA ARG A 300 2.98 -0.01 25.17
C ARG A 300 4.33 -0.66 25.44
N ASP A 301 5.01 -1.07 24.37
CA ASP A 301 6.37 -1.52 24.46
C ASP A 301 7.27 -0.35 24.91
N PRO A 302 8.07 -0.51 25.96
CA PRO A 302 8.93 0.57 26.49
C PRO A 302 9.88 1.18 25.47
N GLU A 303 10.27 0.42 24.43
CA GLU A 303 11.10 0.94 23.33
C GLU A 303 10.33 1.86 22.38
N THR A 304 8.98 1.90 22.47
CA THR A 304 8.12 2.72 21.60
C THR A 304 7.55 3.96 22.29
N VAL A 305 7.63 4.05 23.60
CA VAL A 305 6.91 5.03 24.45
C VAL A 305 7.21 6.49 24.10
N SER A 306 8.36 6.76 23.50
CA SER A 306 8.79 8.14 23.24
C SER A 306 8.22 8.75 21.94
N TYR A 307 7.57 7.96 21.07
CA TYR A 307 7.31 8.37 19.69
C TYR A 307 5.86 8.20 19.21
N THR A 308 4.97 7.58 19.98
CA THR A 308 3.56 7.36 19.56
C THR A 308 2.60 8.08 20.49
N HIS A 309 1.69 8.81 19.90
CA HIS A 309 0.62 9.54 20.60
C HIS A 309 -0.73 8.92 20.33
#